data_bbcc373fdb611cf295df63c0ee2754ad
#
_entry.id   bbcc373fdb611cf295df63c0ee2754ad
#
_cell.length_a   1.000
_cell.length_b   1.000
_cell.length_c   1.000
_cell.angle_alpha   90.00
_cell.angle_beta   90.00
_cell.angle_gamma   90.00
#
_symmetry.space_group_name_H-M   'P 1'
#
loop_
_entity.id
_entity.type
_entity.pdbx_description
1 polymer ?
#
loop_
_entity_poly.entity_id
_entity_poly.type
_entity_poly.pdbx_seq_one_letter_code
_entity_poly.pdbx_strand_id
1 'polypeptide(L)'
;MNPKINVLLGTKAEMIKAAPVIKELEKRGFSYRLIETGQHGAYLDKLREEFQIREPDVRLGKKTDVDSLFQACKWLLGLIPIIVSRKRVREQVFSASSGICLIHGDTPSTLVGALLAKRAGLQIAHLESGLRSESFLHPFPEEIIRVIVMKLSDVLFAPDEKAVSNLVALKVKGRIEETTTNTGIESLEENIEEINPASGPVIATLHRVENLHRKKRLKGFLKLLEQITQKGQQVLFVLHQPTQEILHKQGLLKKIEEMGIKTVPLMPYKEFIKKLASAPYVITDGGSIQEETAHMGIPCLLWRGKTERQNGLGQNVVISNYDKKTSEAFLNDFKNHRTEIRSEHSNPSSQVVDVLEEAMKV
;
A
#
# COMPACT_ATOMS: atom_id res chain seq x y z
N MET A 1 -7.19 -1.84 32.27
CA MET A 1 -7.84 -2.91 31.48
C MET A 1 -6.98 -3.15 30.23
N ASN A 2 -6.84 -4.39 29.78
CA ASN A 2 -6.12 -4.66 28.53
C ASN A 2 -6.92 -4.11 27.34
N PRO A 3 -6.28 -3.47 26.35
CA PRO A 3 -6.96 -2.97 25.17
C PRO A 3 -7.70 -4.08 24.43
N LYS A 4 -8.96 -3.84 24.08
CA LYS A 4 -9.74 -4.77 23.24
C LYS A 4 -9.44 -4.63 21.76
N ILE A 5 -8.88 -3.49 21.33
CA ILE A 5 -8.49 -3.21 19.95
C ILE A 5 -6.98 -3.48 19.81
N ASN A 6 -6.63 -4.26 18.82
CA ASN A 6 -5.24 -4.52 18.44
C ASN A 6 -5.05 -4.09 17.00
N VAL A 7 -4.02 -3.31 16.71
CA VAL A 7 -3.65 -2.90 15.36
C VAL A 7 -2.35 -3.59 15.00
N LEU A 8 -2.37 -4.43 13.98
CA LEU A 8 -1.20 -5.21 13.58
C LEU A 8 -0.75 -4.79 12.18
N LEU A 9 0.51 -4.35 12.09
CA LEU A 9 1.11 -3.80 10.89
C LEU A 9 2.49 -4.42 10.66
N GLY A 10 2.95 -4.44 9.41
CA GLY A 10 4.26 -4.95 9.08
C GLY A 10 4.94 -4.23 7.93
N THR A 11 4.21 -3.47 7.14
CA THR A 11 4.75 -2.80 5.95
C THR A 11 4.47 -1.30 5.92
N LYS A 12 5.25 -0.59 5.10
CA LYS A 12 5.07 0.83 4.85
C LYS A 12 3.64 1.17 4.39
N ALA A 13 3.10 0.43 3.43
CA ALA A 13 1.77 0.69 2.89
C ALA A 13 0.68 0.50 3.95
N GLU A 14 0.81 -0.53 4.79
CA GLU A 14 -0.11 -0.77 5.90
C GLU A 14 -0.08 0.39 6.91
N MET A 15 1.10 0.91 7.26
CA MET A 15 1.22 2.03 8.19
C MET A 15 0.54 3.29 7.64
N ILE A 16 0.83 3.67 6.39
CA ILE A 16 0.24 4.87 5.76
C ILE A 16 -1.30 4.79 5.78
N LYS A 17 -1.86 3.62 5.52
CA LYS A 17 -3.29 3.41 5.42
C LYS A 17 -3.98 3.17 6.77
N ALA A 18 -3.26 2.66 7.76
CA ALA A 18 -3.80 2.50 9.12
C ALA A 18 -3.62 3.75 10.00
N ALA A 19 -2.71 4.65 9.64
CA ALA A 19 -2.43 5.86 10.42
C ALA A 19 -3.68 6.71 10.70
N PRO A 20 -4.59 7.00 9.74
CA PRO A 20 -5.83 7.72 10.03
C PRO A 20 -6.73 7.01 11.03
N VAL A 21 -6.84 5.68 10.93
CA VAL A 21 -7.64 4.88 11.89
C VAL A 21 -7.03 4.94 13.28
N ILE A 22 -5.70 4.85 13.39
CA ILE A 22 -4.99 4.97 14.68
C ILE A 22 -5.23 6.35 15.30
N LYS A 23 -5.09 7.42 14.52
CA LYS A 23 -5.35 8.79 14.97
C LYS A 23 -6.81 8.98 15.42
N GLU A 24 -7.76 8.41 14.70
CA GLU A 24 -9.18 8.48 15.05
C GLU A 24 -9.47 7.70 16.35
N LEU A 25 -8.83 6.54 16.57
CA LEU A 25 -8.89 5.82 17.85
C LEU A 25 -8.36 6.68 19.00
N GLU A 26 -7.21 7.34 18.81
CA GLU A 26 -6.62 8.24 19.82
C GLU A 26 -7.50 9.45 20.11
N LYS A 27 -8.02 10.09 19.08
CA LYS A 27 -8.93 11.23 19.16
C LYS A 27 -10.20 10.91 19.95
N ARG A 28 -10.74 9.69 19.79
CA ARG A 28 -11.91 9.22 20.55
C ARG A 28 -11.57 8.63 21.92
N GLY A 29 -10.30 8.61 22.31
CA GLY A 29 -9.86 8.11 23.61
C GLY A 29 -9.89 6.58 23.75
N PHE A 30 -9.94 5.84 22.64
CA PHE A 30 -9.83 4.39 22.69
C PHE A 30 -8.39 3.94 22.98
N SER A 31 -8.25 3.04 23.93
CA SER A 31 -6.99 2.34 24.14
C SER A 31 -6.83 1.21 23.10
N TYR A 32 -5.69 1.16 22.43
CA TYR A 32 -5.36 0.12 21.47
C TYR A 32 -3.96 -0.43 21.72
N ARG A 33 -3.71 -1.65 21.26
CA ARG A 33 -2.39 -2.27 21.26
C ARG A 33 -1.82 -2.22 19.85
N LEU A 34 -0.63 -1.63 19.68
CA LEU A 34 0.08 -1.56 18.41
C LEU A 34 1.11 -2.69 18.32
N ILE A 35 1.01 -3.51 17.28
CA ILE A 35 1.84 -4.69 17.08
C ILE A 35 2.52 -4.58 15.72
N GLU A 36 3.85 -4.68 15.69
CA GLU A 36 4.63 -4.71 14.48
C GLU A 36 5.20 -6.10 14.22
N THR A 37 4.98 -6.62 13.01
CA THR A 37 5.49 -7.94 12.61
C THR A 37 6.98 -7.94 12.32
N GLY A 38 7.58 -6.76 12.02
CA GLY A 38 8.98 -6.60 11.69
C GLY A 38 9.33 -6.95 10.23
N GLN A 39 8.36 -6.93 9.32
CA GLN A 39 8.63 -7.12 7.89
C GLN A 39 9.38 -5.91 7.28
N HIS A 40 9.00 -4.67 7.63
CA HIS A 40 9.67 -3.42 7.22
C HIS A 40 9.99 -2.55 8.45
N GLY A 41 10.78 -3.09 9.39
CA GLY A 41 10.96 -2.48 10.71
C GLY A 41 11.61 -1.09 10.68
N ALA A 42 12.62 -0.88 9.84
CA ALA A 42 13.32 0.41 9.74
C ALA A 42 12.46 1.50 9.07
N TYR A 43 11.63 1.12 8.09
CA TYR A 43 10.70 2.05 7.46
C TYR A 43 9.53 2.42 8.37
N LEU A 44 9.03 1.47 9.16
CA LEU A 44 7.94 1.72 10.09
C LEU A 44 8.34 2.73 11.16
N ASP A 45 9.57 2.66 11.68
CA ASP A 45 10.08 3.64 12.65
C ASP A 45 10.00 5.08 12.10
N LYS A 46 10.50 5.30 10.87
CA LYS A 46 10.44 6.60 10.20
C LYS A 46 9.02 7.10 9.96
N LEU A 47 8.11 6.21 9.53
CA LEU A 47 6.72 6.57 9.30
C LEU A 47 5.98 6.90 10.59
N ARG A 48 6.25 6.19 11.68
CA ARG A 48 5.66 6.54 12.97
C ARG A 48 6.04 7.94 13.42
N GLU A 49 7.32 8.32 13.27
CA GLU A 49 7.77 9.69 13.55
C GLU A 49 7.02 10.69 12.66
N GLU A 50 6.90 10.42 11.36
CA GLU A 50 6.24 11.29 10.39
C GLU A 50 4.74 11.45 10.67
N PHE A 51 4.04 10.35 11.00
CA PHE A 51 2.61 10.35 11.33
C PHE A 51 2.32 10.63 12.81
N GLN A 52 3.34 10.82 13.65
CA GLN A 52 3.23 11.05 15.10
C GLN A 52 2.51 9.90 15.84
N ILE A 53 2.75 8.67 15.40
CA ILE A 53 2.22 7.46 16.01
C ILE A 53 3.21 6.95 17.06
N ARG A 54 2.69 6.55 18.22
CA ARG A 54 3.48 6.03 19.33
C ARG A 54 4.27 4.77 18.99
N GLU A 55 5.25 4.43 19.82
CA GLU A 55 5.99 3.16 19.72
C GLU A 55 5.05 1.96 19.86
N PRO A 56 5.34 0.85 19.16
CA PRO A 56 4.57 -0.37 19.26
C PRO A 56 4.74 -1.03 20.63
N ASP A 57 3.65 -1.62 21.13
CA ASP A 57 3.67 -2.41 22.36
C ASP A 57 4.41 -3.73 22.18
N VAL A 58 4.41 -4.25 20.93
CA VAL A 58 5.04 -5.52 20.57
C VAL A 58 5.71 -5.43 19.21
N ARG A 59 6.95 -5.93 19.13
CA ARG A 59 7.65 -6.22 17.86
C ARG A 59 7.96 -7.70 17.78
N LEU A 60 7.42 -8.36 16.75
CA LEU A 60 7.60 -9.79 16.56
C LEU A 60 8.89 -10.13 15.82
N GLY A 61 9.39 -9.22 14.99
CA GLY A 61 10.60 -9.37 14.19
C GLY A 61 11.70 -8.40 14.59
N LYS A 62 12.82 -8.46 13.86
CA LYS A 62 13.94 -7.53 14.02
C LYS A 62 13.60 -6.16 13.39
N LYS A 63 14.35 -5.12 13.78
CA LYS A 63 14.26 -3.77 13.17
C LYS A 63 14.90 -3.68 11.77
N THR A 64 15.02 -4.78 11.05
CA THR A 64 15.62 -4.84 9.70
C THR A 64 14.53 -5.15 8.69
N ASP A 65 14.63 -4.52 7.53
CA ASP A 65 13.68 -4.75 6.45
C ASP A 65 13.90 -6.13 5.80
N VAL A 66 12.80 -6.72 5.32
CA VAL A 66 12.78 -8.00 4.62
C VAL A 66 12.68 -7.71 3.12
N ASP A 67 13.84 -7.73 2.44
CA ASP A 67 13.96 -7.27 1.06
C ASP A 67 14.07 -8.41 0.04
N SER A 68 14.13 -9.66 0.49
CA SER A 68 14.24 -10.84 -0.38
C SER A 68 13.32 -11.98 0.03
N LEU A 69 12.96 -12.84 -0.93
CA LEU A 69 12.16 -14.04 -0.67
C LEU A 69 12.81 -14.95 0.39
N PHE A 70 14.13 -15.08 0.38
CA PHE A 70 14.85 -15.86 1.36
C PHE A 70 14.72 -15.27 2.77
N GLN A 71 14.86 -13.95 2.90
CA GLN A 71 14.65 -13.26 4.18
C GLN A 71 13.19 -13.37 4.63
N ALA A 72 12.22 -13.27 3.71
CA ALA A 72 10.81 -13.47 4.01
C ALA A 72 10.50 -14.86 4.53
N CYS A 73 11.06 -15.90 3.92
CA CYS A 73 10.95 -17.28 4.42
C CYS A 73 11.56 -17.43 5.81
N LYS A 74 12.77 -16.90 6.03
CA LYS A 74 13.44 -16.94 7.33
C LYS A 74 12.67 -16.19 8.41
N TRP A 75 12.11 -15.03 8.08
CA TRP A 75 11.26 -14.24 8.96
C TRP A 75 9.99 -15.02 9.33
N LEU A 76 9.28 -15.60 8.36
CA LEU A 76 8.08 -16.42 8.59
C LEU A 76 8.40 -17.64 9.45
N LEU A 77 9.49 -18.36 9.17
CA LEU A 77 9.94 -19.50 9.97
C LEU A 77 10.22 -19.10 11.42
N GLY A 78 10.80 -17.92 11.65
CA GLY A 78 11.04 -17.36 12.98
C GLY A 78 9.77 -17.08 13.78
N LEU A 79 8.63 -16.86 13.11
CA LEU A 79 7.34 -16.62 13.76
C LEU A 79 6.56 -17.90 14.09
N ILE A 80 6.90 -19.04 13.47
CA ILE A 80 6.21 -20.32 13.70
C ILE A 80 6.10 -20.70 15.20
N PRO A 81 7.16 -20.59 16.02
CA PRO A 81 7.08 -20.95 17.44
C PRO A 81 6.06 -20.12 18.24
N ILE A 82 5.80 -18.88 17.78
CA ILE A 82 4.79 -18.01 18.38
C ILE A 82 3.41 -18.43 17.87
N ILE A 83 3.24 -18.56 16.56
CA ILE A 83 1.94 -18.88 15.90
C ILE A 83 1.38 -20.22 16.41
N VAL A 84 2.21 -21.23 16.58
CA VAL A 84 1.79 -22.57 17.02
C VAL A 84 1.27 -22.57 18.45
N SER A 85 1.85 -21.76 19.34
CA SER A 85 1.51 -21.74 20.76
C SER A 85 0.41 -20.73 21.08
N ARG A 86 -0.84 -21.21 21.29
CA ARG A 86 -1.97 -20.37 21.70
C ARG A 86 -1.67 -19.54 22.96
N LYS A 87 -0.96 -20.12 23.90
CA LYS A 87 -0.54 -19.44 25.15
C LYS A 87 0.38 -18.27 24.83
N ARG A 88 1.45 -18.49 24.03
CA ARG A 88 2.39 -17.42 23.65
C ARG A 88 1.71 -16.30 22.87
N VAL A 89 0.85 -16.63 21.93
CA VAL A 89 0.11 -15.63 21.17
C VAL A 89 -0.71 -14.74 22.09
N ARG A 90 -1.45 -15.32 23.05
CA ARG A 90 -2.27 -14.57 23.99
C ARG A 90 -1.46 -13.72 24.96
N GLU A 91 -0.37 -14.26 25.49
CA GLU A 91 0.41 -13.58 26.54
C GLU A 91 1.43 -12.59 25.97
N GLN A 92 2.11 -12.94 24.87
CA GLN A 92 3.22 -12.15 24.33
C GLN A 92 2.81 -11.19 23.22
N VAL A 93 1.76 -11.52 22.44
CA VAL A 93 1.35 -10.70 21.31
C VAL A 93 0.17 -9.80 21.68
N PHE A 94 -0.96 -10.38 22.06
CA PHE A 94 -2.20 -9.61 22.28
C PHE A 94 -2.46 -9.21 23.73
N SER A 95 -1.84 -9.88 24.70
CA SER A 95 -2.14 -9.74 26.14
C SER A 95 -3.64 -9.87 26.46
N ALA A 96 -4.39 -10.59 25.63
CA ALA A 96 -5.84 -10.73 25.70
C ALA A 96 -6.30 -12.06 25.10
N SER A 97 -7.51 -12.49 25.49
CA SER A 97 -8.18 -13.67 24.94
C SER A 97 -9.46 -13.33 24.20
N SER A 98 -9.84 -12.06 24.15
CA SER A 98 -11.01 -11.52 23.45
C SER A 98 -10.69 -10.11 22.93
N GLY A 99 -11.47 -9.66 21.95
CA GLY A 99 -11.32 -8.36 21.29
C GLY A 99 -11.14 -8.52 19.79
N ILE A 100 -10.73 -7.44 19.13
CA ILE A 100 -10.61 -7.37 17.69
C ILE A 100 -9.17 -7.03 17.27
N CYS A 101 -8.70 -7.64 16.20
CA CYS A 101 -7.41 -7.35 15.56
C CYS A 101 -7.65 -6.71 14.20
N LEU A 102 -7.27 -5.45 14.06
CA LEU A 102 -7.26 -4.73 12.81
C LEU A 102 -5.99 -5.08 12.02
N ILE A 103 -6.18 -5.53 10.79
CA ILE A 103 -5.13 -5.84 9.83
C ILE A 103 -5.42 -5.14 8.51
N HIS A 104 -4.43 -5.01 7.64
CA HIS A 104 -4.60 -4.28 6.38
C HIS A 104 -4.01 -5.03 5.18
N GLY A 105 -4.75 -5.04 4.07
CA GLY A 105 -4.26 -5.43 2.74
C GLY A 105 -3.97 -6.92 2.57
N ASP A 106 -2.85 -7.24 1.91
CA ASP A 106 -2.59 -8.57 1.32
C ASP A 106 -1.13 -9.01 1.44
N THR A 107 -0.41 -8.45 2.40
CA THR A 107 1.00 -8.77 2.60
C THR A 107 1.20 -10.06 3.42
N PRO A 108 2.41 -10.64 3.44
CA PRO A 108 2.72 -11.71 4.38
C PRO A 108 2.46 -11.33 5.85
N SER A 109 2.66 -10.05 6.22
CA SER A 109 2.33 -9.53 7.56
C SER A 109 0.84 -9.61 7.85
N THR A 110 -0.01 -9.28 6.88
CA THR A 110 -1.47 -9.38 7.00
C THR A 110 -1.89 -10.83 7.28
N LEU A 111 -1.33 -11.79 6.54
CA LEU A 111 -1.60 -13.21 6.77
C LEU A 111 -1.15 -13.66 8.16
N VAL A 112 0.06 -13.28 8.59
CA VAL A 112 0.56 -13.55 9.94
C VAL A 112 -0.37 -12.97 10.98
N GLY A 113 -0.82 -11.72 10.82
CA GLY A 113 -1.77 -11.05 11.70
C GLY A 113 -3.10 -11.81 11.82
N ALA A 114 -3.68 -12.23 10.69
CA ALA A 114 -4.89 -13.02 10.65
C ALA A 114 -4.74 -14.36 11.39
N LEU A 115 -3.64 -15.08 11.15
CA LEU A 115 -3.37 -16.36 11.82
C LEU A 115 -3.15 -16.20 13.33
N LEU A 116 -2.41 -15.17 13.76
CA LEU A 116 -2.19 -14.87 15.18
C LEU A 116 -3.52 -14.52 15.87
N ALA A 117 -4.33 -13.63 15.28
CA ALA A 117 -5.63 -13.23 15.81
C ALA A 117 -6.57 -14.44 15.96
N LYS A 118 -6.68 -15.27 14.90
CA LYS A 118 -7.48 -16.50 14.93
C LYS A 118 -7.00 -17.47 16.02
N ARG A 119 -5.67 -17.60 16.16
CA ARG A 119 -5.08 -18.47 17.19
C ARG A 119 -5.33 -17.98 18.61
N ALA A 120 -5.37 -16.68 18.83
CA ALA A 120 -5.75 -16.08 20.11
C ALA A 120 -7.24 -16.23 20.42
N GLY A 121 -8.09 -16.32 19.42
CA GLY A 121 -9.56 -16.30 19.52
C GLY A 121 -10.13 -14.89 19.44
N LEU A 122 -9.39 -13.96 18.79
CA LEU A 122 -9.83 -12.60 18.52
C LEU A 122 -10.65 -12.56 17.21
N GLN A 123 -11.55 -11.57 17.12
CA GLN A 123 -12.16 -11.19 15.85
C GLN A 123 -11.12 -10.53 14.95
N ILE A 124 -11.28 -10.67 13.64
CA ILE A 124 -10.40 -10.10 12.62
C ILE A 124 -11.16 -9.03 11.85
N ALA A 125 -10.69 -7.79 11.91
CA ALA A 125 -11.13 -6.67 11.08
C ALA A 125 -10.11 -6.41 9.99
N HIS A 126 -10.51 -6.47 8.73
CA HIS A 126 -9.63 -6.42 7.58
C HIS A 126 -9.89 -5.18 6.73
N LEU A 127 -8.97 -4.21 6.76
CA LEU A 127 -8.98 -3.03 5.91
C LEU A 127 -8.56 -3.37 4.47
N GLU A 128 -9.09 -2.63 3.50
CA GLU A 128 -8.83 -2.78 2.07
C GLU A 128 -9.21 -4.19 1.57
N SER A 129 -10.32 -4.71 2.09
CA SER A 129 -10.87 -6.00 1.67
C SER A 129 -11.59 -5.91 0.32
N GLY A 130 -11.64 -7.02 -0.39
CA GLY A 130 -12.45 -7.16 -1.62
C GLY A 130 -11.73 -6.79 -2.91
N LEU A 131 -10.55 -6.22 -2.87
CA LEU A 131 -9.74 -6.01 -4.07
C LEU A 131 -9.39 -7.37 -4.71
N ARG A 132 -9.50 -7.49 -6.03
CA ARG A 132 -9.21 -8.73 -6.76
C ARG A 132 -8.52 -8.44 -8.08
N SER A 133 -7.48 -9.22 -8.37
CA SER A 133 -6.80 -9.21 -9.67
C SER A 133 -7.39 -10.23 -10.64
N GLU A 134 -8.30 -11.10 -10.16
CA GLU A 134 -8.90 -12.21 -10.91
C GLU A 134 -7.88 -13.23 -11.47
N SER A 135 -6.66 -13.22 -10.92
CA SER A 135 -5.58 -14.12 -11.32
C SER A 135 -4.77 -14.56 -10.10
N PHE A 136 -4.90 -15.80 -9.67
CA PHE A 136 -4.16 -16.35 -8.52
C PHE A 136 -2.63 -16.28 -8.63
N LEU A 137 -2.12 -16.10 -9.84
CA LEU A 137 -0.68 -16.03 -10.10
C LEU A 137 -0.16 -14.59 -10.31
N HIS A 138 -1.04 -13.58 -10.29
CA HIS A 138 -0.64 -12.20 -10.57
C HIS A 138 -1.52 -11.19 -9.81
N PRO A 139 -0.97 -10.46 -8.84
CA PRO A 139 0.37 -10.60 -8.26
C PRO A 139 0.48 -11.83 -7.36
N PHE A 140 1.64 -12.45 -7.36
CA PHE A 140 1.93 -13.59 -6.49
C PHE A 140 2.96 -13.18 -5.42
N PRO A 141 2.77 -13.51 -4.12
CA PRO A 141 1.68 -14.34 -3.53
C PRO A 141 0.45 -13.54 -3.05
N GLU A 142 0.38 -12.23 -3.32
CA GLU A 142 -0.58 -11.29 -2.71
C GLU A 142 -2.04 -11.70 -2.96
N GLU A 143 -2.39 -12.15 -4.18
CA GLU A 143 -3.78 -12.54 -4.47
C GLU A 143 -4.22 -13.76 -3.66
N ILE A 144 -3.34 -14.71 -3.42
CA ILE A 144 -3.63 -15.89 -2.59
C ILE A 144 -3.81 -15.48 -1.13
N ILE A 145 -2.89 -14.66 -0.62
CA ILE A 145 -2.95 -14.12 0.75
C ILE A 145 -4.27 -13.38 0.95
N ARG A 146 -4.62 -12.50 0.02
CA ARG A 146 -5.84 -11.70 0.02
C ARG A 146 -7.08 -12.57 0.18
N VAL A 147 -7.22 -13.61 -0.64
CA VAL A 147 -8.37 -14.54 -0.58
C VAL A 147 -8.42 -15.28 0.76
N ILE A 148 -7.28 -15.75 1.26
CA ILE A 148 -7.23 -16.45 2.54
C ILE A 148 -7.64 -15.52 3.68
N VAL A 149 -7.07 -14.32 3.73
CA VAL A 149 -7.35 -13.34 4.79
C VAL A 149 -8.81 -12.91 4.76
N MET A 150 -9.38 -12.61 3.59
CA MET A 150 -10.81 -12.27 3.47
C MET A 150 -11.73 -13.39 4.00
N LYS A 151 -11.39 -14.66 3.76
CA LYS A 151 -12.18 -15.81 4.26
C LYS A 151 -12.02 -16.04 5.77
N LEU A 152 -10.95 -15.57 6.38
CA LEU A 152 -10.68 -15.67 7.82
C LEU A 152 -11.27 -14.50 8.61
N SER A 153 -11.57 -13.39 7.95
CA SER A 153 -11.98 -12.14 8.59
C SER A 153 -13.44 -12.14 9.01
N ASP A 154 -13.71 -11.54 10.17
CA ASP A 154 -15.02 -11.43 10.76
C ASP A 154 -15.71 -10.09 10.40
N VAL A 155 -14.90 -9.04 10.12
CA VAL A 155 -15.34 -7.73 9.60
C VAL A 155 -14.44 -7.37 8.41
N LEU A 156 -15.03 -6.96 7.29
CA LEU A 156 -14.33 -6.69 6.03
C LEU A 156 -14.69 -5.29 5.54
N PHE A 157 -13.72 -4.38 5.55
CA PHE A 157 -13.90 -3.01 5.08
C PHE A 157 -13.54 -2.93 3.59
N ALA A 158 -14.55 -2.73 2.76
CA ALA A 158 -14.43 -2.65 1.31
C ALA A 158 -14.33 -1.18 0.86
N PRO A 159 -13.31 -0.79 0.07
CA PRO A 159 -13.12 0.61 -0.31
C PRO A 159 -14.06 1.11 -1.42
N ASP A 160 -14.80 0.23 -2.07
CA ASP A 160 -15.71 0.56 -3.16
C ASP A 160 -16.74 -0.57 -3.43
N GLU A 161 -17.78 -0.27 -4.20
CA GLU A 161 -18.84 -1.21 -4.59
C GLU A 161 -18.29 -2.47 -5.32
N LYS A 162 -17.22 -2.33 -6.12
CA LYS A 162 -16.60 -3.48 -6.79
C LYS A 162 -15.98 -4.43 -5.79
N ALA A 163 -15.33 -3.88 -4.77
CA ALA A 163 -14.77 -4.68 -3.67
C ALA A 163 -15.87 -5.39 -2.88
N VAL A 164 -16.99 -4.73 -2.58
CA VAL A 164 -18.18 -5.36 -1.98
C VAL A 164 -18.67 -6.51 -2.84
N SER A 165 -18.86 -6.29 -4.15
CA SER A 165 -19.30 -7.32 -5.08
C SER A 165 -18.37 -8.53 -5.12
N ASN A 166 -17.06 -8.31 -5.06
CA ASN A 166 -16.05 -9.37 -5.02
C ASN A 166 -16.16 -10.21 -3.72
N LEU A 167 -16.38 -9.56 -2.56
CA LEU A 167 -16.57 -10.25 -1.28
C LEU A 167 -17.83 -11.12 -1.27
N VAL A 168 -18.93 -10.59 -1.80
CA VAL A 168 -20.17 -11.34 -1.97
C VAL A 168 -19.95 -12.56 -2.88
N ALA A 169 -19.28 -12.38 -4.02
CA ALA A 169 -18.95 -13.46 -4.95
C ALA A 169 -18.05 -14.55 -4.32
N LEU A 170 -17.12 -14.14 -3.42
CA LEU A 170 -16.27 -15.06 -2.65
C LEU A 170 -17.02 -15.79 -1.54
N LYS A 171 -18.28 -15.41 -1.26
CA LYS A 171 -19.11 -15.95 -0.17
C LYS A 171 -18.37 -15.91 1.17
N VAL A 172 -17.78 -14.73 1.50
CA VAL A 172 -17.18 -14.52 2.82
C VAL A 172 -18.26 -14.61 3.90
N LYS A 173 -17.86 -15.01 5.11
CA LYS A 173 -18.80 -15.19 6.23
C LYS A 173 -18.87 -13.95 7.14
N GLY A 174 -17.86 -13.10 7.07
CA GLY A 174 -17.77 -11.90 7.88
C GLY A 174 -18.73 -10.79 7.41
N ARG A 175 -18.96 -9.83 8.29
CA ARG A 175 -19.72 -8.60 8.04
C ARG A 175 -18.96 -7.75 7.01
N ILE A 176 -19.60 -7.34 5.93
CA ILE A 176 -19.04 -6.48 4.90
C ILE A 176 -19.49 -5.05 5.16
N GLU A 177 -18.52 -4.14 5.25
CA GLU A 177 -18.72 -2.71 5.43
C GLU A 177 -18.06 -1.95 4.27
N GLU A 178 -18.82 -1.13 3.58
CA GLU A 178 -18.29 -0.25 2.55
C GLU A 178 -17.82 1.07 3.17
N THR A 179 -16.55 1.43 2.92
CA THR A 179 -15.95 2.68 3.42
C THR A 179 -15.90 3.79 2.39
N THR A 180 -16.55 3.59 1.21
CA THR A 180 -16.59 4.51 0.07
C THR A 180 -15.24 4.87 -0.53
N THR A 181 -14.16 4.83 0.24
CA THR A 181 -12.78 5.01 -0.21
C THR A 181 -11.80 4.31 0.73
N ASN A 182 -10.53 4.29 0.35
CA ASN A 182 -9.45 3.74 1.16
C ASN A 182 -9.00 4.75 2.22
N THR A 183 -8.75 4.29 3.46
CA THR A 183 -8.22 5.14 4.54
C THR A 183 -6.89 5.84 4.22
N GLY A 184 -6.12 5.33 3.26
CA GLY A 184 -4.90 6.00 2.76
C GLY A 184 -5.16 7.35 2.10
N ILE A 185 -6.39 7.60 1.63
CA ILE A 185 -6.76 8.90 1.05
C ILE A 185 -6.78 9.98 2.14
N GLU A 186 -7.20 9.69 3.36
CA GLU A 186 -7.12 10.65 4.47
C GLU A 186 -5.66 11.04 4.77
N SER A 187 -4.74 10.06 4.76
CA SER A 187 -3.30 10.34 4.87
C SER A 187 -2.78 11.21 3.73
N LEU A 188 -3.31 11.04 2.53
CA LEU A 188 -2.97 11.87 1.38
C LEU A 188 -3.50 13.29 1.60
N GLU A 189 -4.77 13.48 1.93
CA GLU A 189 -5.43 14.78 2.13
C GLU A 189 -4.75 15.61 3.23
N GLU A 190 -4.35 14.98 4.34
CA GLU A 190 -3.60 15.64 5.41
C GLU A 190 -2.23 16.19 4.95
N ASN A 191 -1.69 15.70 3.84
CA ASN A 191 -0.36 16.06 3.35
C ASN A 191 -0.36 16.84 2.03
N ILE A 192 -1.52 17.08 1.43
CA ILE A 192 -1.69 17.99 0.30
C ILE A 192 -1.85 19.42 0.84
N GLU A 193 -0.82 20.25 0.70
CA GLU A 193 -0.91 21.67 1.09
C GLU A 193 -1.43 22.51 -0.08
N GLU A 194 -0.85 22.35 -1.26
CA GLU A 194 -1.25 23.01 -2.50
C GLU A 194 -0.84 22.15 -3.70
N ILE A 195 -1.74 21.99 -4.65
CA ILE A 195 -1.41 21.35 -5.92
C ILE A 195 -1.09 22.43 -6.92
N ASN A 196 0.21 22.56 -7.26
CA ASN A 196 0.67 23.40 -8.35
C ASN A 196 1.07 22.52 -9.54
N PRO A 197 0.10 22.14 -10.39
CA PRO A 197 0.33 21.19 -11.44
C PRO A 197 1.31 21.71 -12.47
N ALA A 198 2.23 20.84 -12.90
CA ALA A 198 3.23 21.10 -13.93
C ALA A 198 4.39 22.03 -13.54
N SER A 199 4.58 22.36 -12.26
CA SER A 199 5.76 23.09 -11.80
C SER A 199 6.96 22.20 -11.45
N GLY A 200 6.71 20.89 -11.28
CA GLY A 200 7.73 19.91 -10.91
C GLY A 200 8.16 18.97 -12.04
N PRO A 201 9.08 18.05 -11.74
CA PRO A 201 9.49 17.01 -12.70
C PRO A 201 8.41 15.93 -12.87
N VAL A 202 8.51 15.17 -13.96
CA VAL A 202 7.79 13.91 -14.11
C VAL A 202 8.26 12.93 -13.05
N ILE A 203 7.35 12.36 -12.28
CA ILE A 203 7.69 11.36 -11.26
C ILE A 203 7.61 9.98 -11.86
N ALA A 204 8.67 9.19 -11.67
CA ALA A 204 8.73 7.81 -12.11
C ALA A 204 9.01 6.88 -10.93
N THR A 205 8.31 5.76 -10.83
CA THR A 205 8.60 4.67 -9.88
C THR A 205 8.43 3.32 -10.54
N LEU A 206 9.26 2.35 -10.16
CA LEU A 206 9.18 0.97 -10.63
C LEU A 206 9.70 0.06 -9.52
N HIS A 207 8.87 -0.84 -8.99
CA HIS A 207 9.28 -1.69 -7.86
C HIS A 207 8.70 -3.11 -7.91
N ARG A 208 7.78 -3.41 -8.82
CA ARG A 208 7.20 -4.75 -8.90
C ARG A 208 8.17 -5.76 -9.48
N VAL A 209 8.22 -6.92 -8.83
CA VAL A 209 9.11 -8.05 -9.20
C VAL A 209 8.94 -8.43 -10.68
N GLU A 210 7.70 -8.50 -11.17
CA GLU A 210 7.40 -8.85 -12.57
C GLU A 210 7.91 -7.82 -13.59
N ASN A 211 8.18 -6.59 -13.20
CA ASN A 211 8.75 -5.57 -14.07
C ASN A 211 10.28 -5.53 -13.97
N LEU A 212 10.80 -5.68 -12.76
CA LEU A 212 12.24 -5.63 -12.49
C LEU A 212 12.99 -6.84 -13.06
N HIS A 213 12.42 -8.04 -12.96
CA HIS A 213 13.07 -9.27 -13.42
C HIS A 213 12.84 -9.58 -14.90
N ARG A 214 11.89 -8.93 -15.59
CA ARG A 214 11.70 -9.07 -17.02
C ARG A 214 12.49 -8.02 -17.79
N LYS A 215 13.67 -8.39 -18.30
CA LYS A 215 14.58 -7.48 -19.05
C LYS A 215 13.87 -6.61 -20.10
N LYS A 216 12.88 -7.17 -20.82
CA LYS A 216 12.12 -6.43 -21.84
C LYS A 216 11.29 -5.30 -21.21
N ARG A 217 10.65 -5.55 -20.06
CA ARG A 217 9.82 -4.55 -19.38
C ARG A 217 10.67 -3.44 -18.76
N LEU A 218 11.75 -3.81 -18.05
CA LEU A 218 12.68 -2.85 -17.47
C LEU A 218 13.31 -1.97 -18.55
N LYS A 219 13.83 -2.56 -19.64
CA LYS A 219 14.39 -1.79 -20.77
C LYS A 219 13.35 -0.88 -21.42
N GLY A 220 12.11 -1.36 -21.59
CA GLY A 220 11.01 -0.56 -22.14
C GLY A 220 10.69 0.65 -21.26
N PHE A 221 10.64 0.45 -19.94
CA PHE A 221 10.45 1.51 -18.97
C PHE A 221 11.55 2.57 -19.05
N LEU A 222 12.82 2.17 -18.99
CA LEU A 222 13.95 3.10 -19.06
C LEU A 222 13.98 3.86 -20.41
N LYS A 223 13.65 3.19 -21.53
CA LYS A 223 13.55 3.85 -22.83
C LYS A 223 12.42 4.88 -22.86
N LEU A 224 11.30 4.61 -22.18
CA LEU A 224 10.21 5.58 -22.04
C LEU A 224 10.68 6.82 -21.28
N LEU A 225 11.41 6.66 -20.16
CA LEU A 225 11.97 7.77 -19.41
C LEU A 225 12.99 8.58 -20.22
N GLU A 226 13.83 7.90 -21.02
CA GLU A 226 14.77 8.54 -21.95
C GLU A 226 14.05 9.41 -22.99
N GLN A 227 12.96 8.91 -23.57
CA GLN A 227 12.14 9.69 -24.50
C GLN A 227 11.58 10.97 -23.88
N ILE A 228 11.23 10.93 -22.58
CA ILE A 228 10.72 12.07 -21.85
C ILE A 228 11.82 13.13 -21.66
N THR A 229 13.03 12.71 -21.25
CA THR A 229 14.16 13.64 -21.10
C THR A 229 14.61 14.24 -22.46
N GLN A 230 14.58 13.44 -23.54
CA GLN A 230 14.85 13.94 -24.90
C GLN A 230 13.84 14.98 -25.38
N LYS A 231 12.61 14.99 -24.84
CA LYS A 231 11.59 16.03 -25.08
C LYS A 231 11.79 17.28 -24.19
N GLY A 232 12.88 17.37 -23.42
CA GLY A 232 13.21 18.48 -22.56
C GLY A 232 12.50 18.47 -21.20
N GLN A 233 11.82 17.40 -20.82
CA GLN A 233 11.16 17.29 -19.52
C GLN A 233 12.10 16.68 -18.48
N GLN A 234 12.11 17.23 -17.28
CA GLN A 234 12.84 16.66 -16.16
C GLN A 234 12.15 15.41 -15.64
N VAL A 235 12.92 14.36 -15.36
CA VAL A 235 12.42 13.11 -14.78
C VAL A 235 13.09 12.86 -13.43
N LEU A 236 12.28 12.65 -12.39
CA LEU A 236 12.71 12.20 -11.08
C LEU A 236 12.32 10.74 -10.89
N PHE A 237 13.28 9.84 -10.99
CA PHE A 237 13.07 8.41 -10.78
C PHE A 237 13.33 8.04 -9.32
N VAL A 238 12.26 7.79 -8.56
CA VAL A 238 12.31 7.40 -7.15
C VAL A 238 12.56 5.90 -7.06
N LEU A 239 13.73 5.55 -6.52
CA LEU A 239 14.21 4.16 -6.45
C LEU A 239 13.82 3.51 -5.14
N HIS A 240 13.00 2.49 -5.21
CA HIS A 240 12.84 1.52 -4.12
C HIS A 240 14.10 0.65 -4.02
N GLN A 241 14.41 0.14 -2.84
CA GLN A 241 15.63 -0.64 -2.62
C GLN A 241 15.79 -1.82 -3.60
N PRO A 242 14.76 -2.67 -3.87
CA PRO A 242 14.89 -3.75 -4.86
C PRO A 242 15.22 -3.24 -6.27
N THR A 243 14.68 -2.07 -6.64
CA THR A 243 14.96 -1.44 -7.93
C THR A 243 16.40 -0.97 -8.01
N GLN A 244 16.87 -0.29 -6.97
CA GLN A 244 18.25 0.19 -6.89
C GLN A 244 19.25 -0.97 -6.98
N GLU A 245 19.00 -2.07 -6.27
CA GLU A 245 19.85 -3.26 -6.31
C GLU A 245 19.92 -3.90 -7.70
N ILE A 246 18.78 -4.03 -8.37
CA ILE A 246 18.74 -4.61 -9.72
C ILE A 246 19.43 -3.71 -10.74
N LEU A 247 19.21 -2.40 -10.67
CA LEU A 247 19.87 -1.44 -11.57
C LEU A 247 21.38 -1.42 -11.33
N HIS A 248 21.82 -1.49 -10.08
CA HIS A 248 23.24 -1.60 -9.72
C HIS A 248 23.86 -2.90 -10.25
N LYS A 249 23.24 -4.06 -9.97
CA LYS A 249 23.71 -5.38 -10.46
C LYS A 249 23.80 -5.47 -11.97
N GLN A 250 22.96 -4.72 -12.69
CA GLN A 250 22.98 -4.69 -14.17
C GLN A 250 23.85 -3.57 -14.74
N GLY A 251 24.52 -2.76 -13.91
CA GLY A 251 25.35 -1.64 -14.35
C GLY A 251 24.58 -0.52 -15.05
N LEU A 252 23.27 -0.37 -14.75
CA LEU A 252 22.39 0.56 -15.45
C LEU A 252 22.34 1.96 -14.81
N LEU A 253 22.79 2.16 -13.58
CA LEU A 253 22.68 3.45 -12.88
C LEU A 253 23.37 4.57 -13.65
N LYS A 254 24.63 4.35 -14.06
CA LYS A 254 25.40 5.34 -14.84
C LYS A 254 24.70 5.68 -16.16
N LYS A 255 24.17 4.66 -16.84
CA LYS A 255 23.44 4.86 -18.10
C LYS A 255 22.16 5.70 -17.89
N ILE A 256 21.45 5.51 -16.77
CA ILE A 256 20.25 6.28 -16.43
C ILE A 256 20.62 7.77 -16.21
N GLU A 257 21.74 8.04 -15.55
CA GLU A 257 22.26 9.41 -15.38
C GLU A 257 22.65 10.04 -16.73
N GLU A 258 23.32 9.28 -17.62
CA GLU A 258 23.66 9.69 -18.99
C GLU A 258 22.41 10.01 -19.84
N MET A 259 21.27 9.39 -19.57
CA MET A 259 19.98 9.72 -20.18
C MET A 259 19.35 11.02 -19.60
N GLY A 260 19.99 11.70 -18.67
CA GLY A 260 19.47 12.90 -18.01
C GLY A 260 18.37 12.62 -16.98
N ILE A 261 18.22 11.39 -16.53
CA ILE A 261 17.24 10.99 -15.54
C ILE A 261 17.83 11.15 -14.13
N LYS A 262 17.22 11.98 -13.30
CA LYS A 262 17.63 12.15 -11.90
C LYS A 262 17.09 11.00 -11.06
N THR A 263 17.96 10.21 -10.44
CA THR A 263 17.58 9.17 -9.49
C THR A 263 17.65 9.69 -8.05
N VAL A 264 16.69 9.27 -7.23
CA VAL A 264 16.66 9.58 -5.80
C VAL A 264 16.21 8.35 -5.02
N PRO A 265 16.67 8.14 -3.79
CA PRO A 265 16.15 7.10 -2.92
C PRO A 265 14.71 7.40 -2.49
N LEU A 266 14.06 6.42 -1.83
CA LEU A 266 12.78 6.66 -1.17
C LEU A 266 12.93 7.82 -0.18
N MET A 267 11.98 8.71 -0.21
CA MET A 267 11.87 9.87 0.65
C MET A 267 10.70 9.73 1.65
N PRO A 268 10.61 10.59 2.68
CA PRO A 268 9.44 10.67 3.55
C PRO A 268 8.14 10.82 2.77
N TYR A 269 7.05 10.28 3.31
CA TYR A 269 5.76 10.24 2.60
C TYR A 269 5.25 11.65 2.26
N LYS A 270 5.30 12.57 3.22
CA LYS A 270 4.88 13.97 3.02
C LYS A 270 5.69 14.66 1.90
N GLU A 271 7.01 14.45 1.85
CA GLU A 271 7.85 14.97 0.78
C GLU A 271 7.49 14.36 -0.58
N PHE A 272 7.23 13.05 -0.61
CA PHE A 272 6.82 12.36 -1.83
C PHE A 272 5.48 12.89 -2.36
N ILE A 273 4.48 13.08 -1.49
CA ILE A 273 3.17 13.63 -1.87
C ILE A 273 3.30 15.05 -2.42
N LYS A 274 4.12 15.92 -1.82
CA LYS A 274 4.39 17.27 -2.35
C LYS A 274 4.99 17.23 -3.76
N LYS A 275 5.94 16.33 -4.01
CA LYS A 275 6.53 16.15 -5.35
C LYS A 275 5.52 15.57 -6.34
N LEU A 276 4.70 14.64 -5.89
CA LEU A 276 3.65 14.05 -6.69
C LEU A 276 2.61 15.11 -7.11
N ALA A 277 2.19 15.95 -6.16
CA ALA A 277 1.23 17.03 -6.38
C ALA A 277 1.71 18.09 -7.40
N SER A 278 3.04 18.28 -7.53
CA SER A 278 3.63 19.20 -8.50
C SER A 278 3.94 18.58 -9.87
N ALA A 279 3.77 17.26 -10.02
CA ALA A 279 4.14 16.56 -11.24
C ALA A 279 3.18 16.87 -12.40
N PRO A 280 3.68 17.06 -13.62
CA PRO A 280 2.82 17.17 -14.81
C PRO A 280 2.08 15.85 -15.08
N TYR A 281 2.72 14.73 -14.86
CA TYR A 281 2.18 13.38 -14.88
C TYR A 281 3.12 12.42 -14.18
N VAL A 282 2.64 11.19 -13.94
CA VAL A 282 3.34 10.14 -13.22
C VAL A 282 3.44 8.88 -14.04
N ILE A 283 4.57 8.17 -13.94
CA ILE A 283 4.75 6.84 -14.53
C ILE A 283 5.10 5.87 -13.40
N THR A 284 4.23 4.90 -13.14
CA THR A 284 4.39 4.00 -11.99
C THR A 284 3.89 2.60 -12.28
N ASP A 285 4.34 1.62 -11.50
CA ASP A 285 3.71 0.31 -11.39
C ASP A 285 3.03 0.10 -10.03
N GLY A 286 3.01 1.13 -9.18
CA GLY A 286 2.49 1.10 -7.83
C GLY A 286 0.98 1.33 -7.75
N GLY A 287 0.28 0.45 -7.03
CA GLY A 287 -1.18 0.59 -6.84
C GLY A 287 -1.55 1.76 -5.92
N SER A 288 -0.80 2.01 -4.84
CA SER A 288 -1.06 3.16 -3.97
C SER A 288 -0.88 4.48 -4.71
N ILE A 289 0.17 4.59 -5.55
CA ILE A 289 0.41 5.79 -6.36
C ILE A 289 -0.70 5.97 -7.40
N GLN A 290 -1.26 4.88 -7.94
CA GLN A 290 -2.46 4.93 -8.79
C GLN A 290 -3.64 5.57 -8.04
N GLU A 291 -3.92 5.16 -6.80
CA GLU A 291 -5.00 5.74 -5.97
C GLU A 291 -4.73 7.23 -5.67
N GLU A 292 -3.51 7.54 -5.24
CA GLU A 292 -3.09 8.91 -4.92
C GLU A 292 -3.22 9.85 -6.13
N THR A 293 -2.73 9.43 -7.30
CA THR A 293 -2.85 10.22 -8.53
C THR A 293 -4.29 10.33 -9.02
N ALA A 294 -5.10 9.27 -8.86
CA ALA A 294 -6.51 9.29 -9.21
C ALA A 294 -7.30 10.30 -8.36
N HIS A 295 -6.98 10.37 -7.06
CA HIS A 295 -7.61 11.34 -6.15
C HIS A 295 -7.20 12.78 -6.48
N MET A 296 -5.90 13.02 -6.73
CA MET A 296 -5.37 14.34 -7.08
C MET A 296 -5.67 14.78 -8.53
N GLY A 297 -6.29 13.95 -9.34
CA GLY A 297 -6.53 14.24 -10.76
C GLY A 297 -5.28 14.34 -11.61
N ILE A 298 -4.14 13.77 -11.15
CA ILE A 298 -2.85 13.83 -11.85
C ILE A 298 -2.80 12.73 -12.90
N PRO A 299 -2.48 13.05 -14.18
CA PRO A 299 -2.33 12.04 -15.23
C PRO A 299 -1.33 10.96 -14.83
N CYS A 300 -1.70 9.70 -14.96
CA CYS A 300 -0.88 8.58 -14.54
C CYS A 300 -0.80 7.50 -15.64
N LEU A 301 0.40 7.19 -16.09
CA LEU A 301 0.67 6.02 -16.92
C LEU A 301 1.06 4.84 -16.03
N LEU A 302 0.18 3.88 -15.92
CA LEU A 302 0.41 2.69 -15.11
C LEU A 302 1.20 1.64 -15.93
N TRP A 303 2.47 1.40 -15.57
CA TRP A 303 3.35 0.44 -16.24
C TRP A 303 3.02 -1.00 -15.85
N ARG A 304 1.81 -1.43 -16.25
CA ARG A 304 1.24 -2.74 -15.95
C ARG A 304 0.40 -3.28 -17.10
N GLY A 305 0.13 -4.60 -17.09
CA GLY A 305 -0.85 -5.21 -17.98
C GLY A 305 -2.26 -5.23 -17.40
N LYS A 306 -2.39 -5.25 -16.06
CA LYS A 306 -3.66 -5.25 -15.33
C LYS A 306 -3.46 -4.58 -13.96
N THR A 307 -4.54 -4.10 -13.38
CA THR A 307 -4.58 -3.59 -12.01
C THR A 307 -5.82 -4.14 -11.28
N GLU A 308 -5.71 -4.32 -9.99
CA GLU A 308 -6.79 -4.68 -9.08
C GLU A 308 -7.66 -3.48 -8.66
N ARG A 309 -7.19 -2.26 -8.96
CA ARG A 309 -7.81 -1.00 -8.54
C ARG A 309 -8.55 -0.36 -9.70
N GLN A 310 -9.73 0.18 -9.43
CA GLN A 310 -10.54 0.89 -10.42
C GLN A 310 -10.29 2.41 -10.44
N ASN A 311 -9.59 2.93 -9.41
CA ASN A 311 -9.36 4.36 -9.22
C ASN A 311 -8.72 5.00 -10.46
N GLY A 312 -9.38 6.00 -11.03
CA GLY A 312 -8.92 6.81 -12.16
C GLY A 312 -8.88 6.12 -13.52
N LEU A 313 -9.20 4.81 -13.62
CA LEU A 313 -9.20 4.10 -14.92
C LEU A 313 -10.22 4.71 -15.89
N GLY A 314 -9.78 4.94 -17.13
CA GLY A 314 -10.61 5.60 -18.15
C GLY A 314 -10.79 7.11 -17.93
N GLN A 315 -10.18 7.68 -16.92
CA GLN A 315 -10.13 9.11 -16.61
C GLN A 315 -8.69 9.60 -16.68
N ASN A 316 -8.03 9.79 -15.53
CA ASN A 316 -6.65 10.26 -15.45
C ASN A 316 -5.60 9.11 -15.39
N VAL A 317 -6.01 7.86 -15.27
CA VAL A 317 -5.12 6.70 -15.22
C VAL A 317 -5.24 5.86 -16.49
N VAL A 318 -4.11 5.65 -17.18
CA VAL A 318 -3.99 4.84 -18.39
C VAL A 318 -3.10 3.63 -18.11
N ILE A 319 -3.58 2.41 -18.41
CA ILE A 319 -2.78 1.20 -18.34
C ILE A 319 -1.94 1.08 -19.60
N SER A 320 -0.61 1.02 -19.47
CA SER A 320 0.31 0.95 -20.61
C SER A 320 0.23 -0.35 -21.40
N ASN A 321 -0.18 -1.46 -20.76
CA ASN A 321 -0.07 -2.83 -21.31
C ASN A 321 1.34 -3.16 -21.80
N TYR A 322 2.36 -2.40 -21.34
CA TYR A 322 3.74 -2.47 -21.87
C TYR A 322 3.83 -2.17 -23.38
N ASP A 323 2.79 -1.54 -23.94
CA ASP A 323 2.70 -1.19 -25.34
C ASP A 323 3.29 0.19 -25.60
N LYS A 324 4.11 0.27 -26.66
CA LYS A 324 4.79 1.50 -27.06
C LYS A 324 3.79 2.55 -27.56
N LYS A 325 2.80 2.14 -28.37
CA LYS A 325 1.83 3.06 -28.96
C LYS A 325 0.97 3.71 -27.88
N THR A 326 0.45 2.92 -26.93
CA THR A 326 -0.32 3.41 -25.79
C THR A 326 0.49 4.39 -24.95
N SER A 327 1.78 4.06 -24.69
CA SER A 327 2.65 4.93 -23.91
C SER A 327 2.95 6.25 -24.64
N GLU A 328 3.22 6.22 -25.95
CA GLU A 328 3.46 7.41 -26.77
C GLU A 328 2.20 8.27 -26.91
N ALA A 329 1.02 7.66 -27.05
CA ALA A 329 -0.25 8.37 -27.08
C ALA A 329 -0.46 9.13 -25.77
N PHE A 330 -0.27 8.49 -24.63
CA PHE A 330 -0.34 9.13 -23.31
C PHE A 330 0.65 10.31 -23.21
N LEU A 331 1.93 10.13 -23.58
CA LEU A 331 2.93 11.21 -23.51
C LEU A 331 2.62 12.42 -24.40
N ASN A 332 1.89 12.20 -25.45
CA ASN A 332 1.51 13.29 -26.37
C ASN A 332 0.22 14.02 -25.90
N ASP A 333 -0.60 13.35 -25.11
CA ASP A 333 -1.95 13.84 -24.74
C ASP A 333 -2.18 13.90 -23.21
N PHE A 334 -1.14 13.74 -22.37
CA PHE A 334 -1.28 13.66 -20.92
C PHE A 334 -2.08 14.81 -20.30
N LYS A 335 -2.05 16.01 -20.89
CA LYS A 335 -2.79 17.18 -20.40
C LYS A 335 -4.30 16.95 -20.39
N ASN A 336 -4.83 16.23 -21.37
CA ASN A 336 -6.25 15.91 -21.48
C ASN A 336 -6.69 14.78 -20.53
N HIS A 337 -5.73 14.09 -19.93
CA HIS A 337 -6.00 13.13 -18.85
C HIS A 337 -6.05 13.78 -17.46
N ARG A 338 -5.80 15.08 -17.33
CA ARG A 338 -5.93 15.75 -16.03
C ARG A 338 -7.41 15.92 -15.67
N THR A 339 -7.77 15.54 -14.46
CA THR A 339 -9.10 15.71 -13.90
C THR A 339 -9.08 16.64 -12.69
N GLU A 340 -10.23 17.06 -12.22
CA GLU A 340 -10.36 17.78 -10.96
C GLU A 340 -10.01 16.87 -9.77
N ILE A 341 -9.61 17.49 -8.66
CA ILE A 341 -9.38 16.77 -7.40
C ILE A 341 -10.73 16.22 -6.94
N ARG A 342 -10.76 14.98 -6.52
CA ARG A 342 -11.96 14.41 -5.92
C ARG A 342 -12.12 14.97 -4.51
N SER A 343 -13.04 15.85 -4.33
CA SER A 343 -13.37 16.51 -3.05
C SER A 343 -14.42 15.76 -2.23
N GLU A 344 -14.54 14.46 -2.39
CA GLU A 344 -15.42 13.69 -1.53
C GLU A 344 -14.82 13.67 -0.12
N HIS A 345 -15.37 14.45 0.78
CA HIS A 345 -15.08 14.41 2.21
C HIS A 345 -15.64 13.13 2.81
N SER A 346 -15.06 12.00 2.43
CA SER A 346 -15.31 10.73 3.09
C SER A 346 -14.39 10.64 4.31
N ASN A 347 -14.91 10.13 5.41
CA ASN A 347 -14.13 9.90 6.62
C ASN A 347 -14.12 8.38 6.92
N PRO A 348 -13.44 7.58 6.09
CA PRO A 348 -13.42 6.14 6.22
C PRO A 348 -12.82 5.68 7.55
N SER A 349 -11.86 6.41 8.12
CA SER A 349 -11.30 6.05 9.43
C SER A 349 -12.34 6.17 10.53
N SER A 350 -13.21 7.19 10.50
CA SER A 350 -14.32 7.32 11.44
C SER A 350 -15.31 6.16 11.33
N GLN A 351 -15.69 5.79 10.10
CA GLN A 351 -16.58 4.65 9.87
C GLN A 351 -15.96 3.34 10.38
N VAL A 352 -14.67 3.13 10.15
CA VAL A 352 -13.94 1.96 10.66
C VAL A 352 -14.00 1.93 12.18
N VAL A 353 -13.74 3.05 12.87
CA VAL A 353 -13.76 3.11 14.34
C VAL A 353 -15.15 2.89 14.90
N ASP A 354 -16.22 3.41 14.26
CA ASP A 354 -17.61 3.13 14.64
C ASP A 354 -17.90 1.62 14.66
N VAL A 355 -17.53 0.93 13.60
CA VAL A 355 -17.73 -0.53 13.47
C VAL A 355 -16.87 -1.30 14.48
N LEU A 356 -15.64 -0.88 14.72
CA LEU A 356 -14.79 -1.49 15.75
C LEU A 356 -15.40 -1.32 17.15
N GLU A 357 -15.98 -0.15 17.45
CA GLU A 357 -16.67 0.10 18.70
C GLU A 357 -17.90 -0.80 18.87
N GLU A 358 -18.71 -0.94 17.82
CA GLU A 358 -19.87 -1.86 17.83
C GLU A 358 -19.44 -3.30 18.10
N ALA A 359 -18.40 -3.77 17.41
CA ALA A 359 -17.90 -5.14 17.56
C ALA A 359 -17.35 -5.46 18.95
N MET A 360 -16.95 -4.43 19.73
CA MET A 360 -16.51 -4.60 21.12
C MET A 360 -17.65 -4.70 22.13
N LYS A 361 -18.87 -4.29 21.75
CA LYS A 361 -20.05 -4.33 22.63
C LYS A 361 -20.71 -5.71 22.63
N VAL A 362 -20.40 -6.55 21.67
CA VAL A 362 -20.85 -7.93 21.52
C VAL A 362 -19.87 -8.90 22.20
#